data_b2304c82a968dd0fcd9e01330340b543
#
_entry.id   b2304c82a968dd0fcd9e01330340b543
#
_cell.length_a   1.000
_cell.length_b   1.000
_cell.length_c   1.000
_cell.angle_alpha   90.00
_cell.angle_beta   90.00
_cell.angle_gamma   90.00
#
_symmetry.space_group_name_H-M   'P 1'
#
loop_
_entity.id
_entity.type
_entity.pdbx_description
1 polymer ?
#
loop_
_entity_poly.entity_id
_entity_poly.type
_entity_poly.pdbx_seq_one_letter_code
_entity_poly.pdbx_strand_id
1 'polypeptide(L)'
;AASDVYKRQGEISSYDANRRFIEMFGYKCNLLTDTEVITYIIDYLHRRLGMPLDDVAKVIAAPFWSELESGRFSPEETAKILHFRNVYSSLLITGPFSIILGFNNGIMALNDRLKLRSMVAAEKGDTVYVSSEECSIRTMSPDVDRIWSPRGGEPIIVTLDK
;
A
#
# COMPACT_ATOMS: atom_id res chain seq x y z
N ALA A 1 15.15 -2.37 10.93
CA ALA A 1 13.92 -2.08 11.64
C ALA A 1 12.76 -2.79 10.96
N ALA A 2 11.89 -3.40 11.73
CA ALA A 2 10.70 -4.05 11.21
C ALA A 2 9.69 -2.99 10.76
N SER A 3 9.02 -3.25 9.64
CA SER A 3 7.85 -2.48 9.24
C SER A 3 6.64 -3.04 9.96
N ASP A 4 5.80 -2.18 10.51
CA ASP A 4 4.58 -2.56 11.21
C ASP A 4 3.35 -2.00 10.50
N VAL A 5 2.33 -2.84 10.31
CA VAL A 5 1.03 -2.39 9.84
C VAL A 5 0.18 -1.99 11.04
N TYR A 6 0.01 -0.70 11.25
CA TYR A 6 -0.73 -0.15 12.40
C TYR A 6 -2.24 -0.23 12.26
N LYS A 7 -2.75 -0.19 11.03
CA LYS A 7 -4.18 -0.28 10.78
C LYS A 7 -4.44 -1.04 9.48
N ARG A 8 -5.33 -2.01 9.59
CA ARG A 8 -5.87 -2.74 8.44
C ARG A 8 -7.39 -2.81 8.55
N GLN A 9 -8.04 -2.62 7.42
CA GLN A 9 -9.47 -2.82 7.29
C GLN A 9 -9.77 -3.58 6.00
N GLY A 10 -10.50 -4.68 6.08
CA GLY A 10 -10.90 -5.52 4.95
C GLY A 10 -10.41 -6.97 5.07
N GLU A 11 -10.76 -7.77 4.08
CA GLU A 11 -10.34 -9.15 3.91
C GLU A 11 -9.78 -9.34 2.50
N ILE A 12 -8.64 -10.04 2.38
CA ILE A 12 -8.04 -10.32 1.09
C ILE A 12 -8.39 -11.72 0.61
N SER A 13 -8.90 -11.81 -0.61
CA SER A 13 -9.23 -13.09 -1.25
C SER A 13 -8.00 -13.87 -1.73
N SER A 14 -6.87 -13.22 -1.85
CA SER A 14 -5.58 -13.81 -2.25
C SER A 14 -4.75 -14.37 -1.10
N TYR A 15 -5.29 -14.42 0.12
CA TYR A 15 -4.57 -14.80 1.35
C TYR A 15 -3.72 -16.06 1.20
N ASP A 16 -4.34 -17.18 0.77
CA ASP A 16 -3.64 -18.46 0.67
C ASP A 16 -2.49 -18.44 -0.35
N ALA A 17 -2.70 -17.78 -1.49
CA ALA A 17 -1.66 -17.65 -2.53
C ALA A 17 -0.50 -16.79 -2.03
N ASN A 18 -0.81 -15.64 -1.44
CA ASN A 18 0.18 -14.73 -0.88
C ASN A 18 0.98 -15.39 0.25
N ARG A 19 0.28 -16.06 1.18
CA ARG A 19 0.90 -16.79 2.29
C ARG A 19 1.88 -17.84 1.80
N ARG A 20 1.43 -18.75 0.91
CA ARG A 20 2.28 -19.81 0.38
C ARG A 20 3.53 -19.27 -0.30
N PHE A 21 3.38 -18.19 -1.07
CA PHE A 21 4.52 -17.57 -1.73
C PHE A 21 5.53 -17.02 -0.72
N ILE A 22 5.09 -16.26 0.29
CA ILE A 22 5.99 -15.65 1.25
C ILE A 22 6.65 -16.67 2.18
N GLU A 23 5.97 -17.76 2.50
CA GLU A 23 6.52 -18.87 3.27
C GLU A 23 7.68 -19.58 2.54
N MET A 24 7.71 -19.60 1.20
CA MET A 24 8.83 -20.12 0.41
C MET A 24 10.14 -19.34 0.64
N PHE A 25 10.06 -18.08 1.08
CA PHE A 25 11.19 -17.23 1.41
C PHE A 25 11.56 -17.25 2.90
N GLY A 26 11.03 -18.21 3.66
CA GLY A 26 11.39 -18.46 5.06
C GLY A 26 10.58 -17.67 6.09
N TYR A 27 9.54 -16.95 5.67
CA TYR A 27 8.58 -16.34 6.60
C TYR A 27 7.67 -17.42 7.19
N LYS A 28 7.21 -17.23 8.41
CA LYS A 28 6.29 -18.15 9.10
C LYS A 28 5.04 -17.39 9.50
N CYS A 29 3.94 -17.67 8.81
CA CYS A 29 2.64 -17.04 9.08
C CYS A 29 1.91 -17.83 10.18
N ASN A 30 2.13 -17.42 11.42
CA ASN A 30 1.60 -18.13 12.60
C ASN A 30 0.30 -17.55 13.13
N LEU A 31 0.03 -16.26 12.85
CA LEU A 31 -1.16 -15.56 13.35
C LEU A 31 -2.40 -15.84 12.49
N LEU A 32 -2.21 -16.41 11.30
CA LEU A 32 -3.29 -16.71 10.34
C LEU A 32 -4.16 -15.49 10.00
N THR A 33 -3.53 -14.32 9.92
CA THR A 33 -4.20 -13.06 9.58
C THR A 33 -3.66 -12.48 8.29
N ASP A 34 -4.53 -11.80 7.53
CA ASP A 34 -4.12 -11.07 6.32
C ASP A 34 -3.08 -10.00 6.64
N THR A 35 -3.19 -9.36 7.81
CA THR A 35 -2.26 -8.32 8.27
C THR A 35 -0.84 -8.86 8.37
N GLU A 36 -0.66 -10.05 8.93
CA GLU A 36 0.65 -10.70 9.01
C GLU A 36 1.23 -10.96 7.62
N VAL A 37 0.42 -11.53 6.72
CA VAL A 37 0.85 -11.83 5.34
C VAL A 37 1.23 -10.54 4.59
N ILE A 38 0.41 -9.49 4.67
CA ILE A 38 0.69 -8.20 4.04
C ILE A 38 1.99 -7.59 4.59
N THR A 39 2.18 -7.65 5.92
CA THR A 39 3.40 -7.14 6.56
C THR A 39 4.63 -7.87 6.03
N TYR A 40 4.58 -9.19 5.94
CA TYR A 40 5.70 -9.99 5.43
C TYR A 40 5.96 -9.78 3.93
N ILE A 41 4.92 -9.57 3.12
CA ILE A 41 5.09 -9.20 1.71
C ILE A 41 5.85 -7.87 1.59
N ILE A 42 5.44 -6.86 2.33
CA ILE A 42 6.08 -5.56 2.29
C ILE A 42 7.51 -5.63 2.84
N ASP A 43 7.73 -6.35 3.94
CA ASP A 43 9.06 -6.59 4.49
C ASP A 43 9.98 -7.29 3.46
N TYR A 44 9.48 -8.31 2.78
CA TYR A 44 10.20 -9.01 1.73
C TYR A 44 10.59 -8.09 0.58
N LEU A 45 9.63 -7.35 0.02
CA LEU A 45 9.87 -6.47 -1.12
C LEU A 45 10.73 -5.26 -0.73
N HIS A 46 10.38 -4.57 0.34
CA HIS A 46 11.05 -3.31 0.72
C HIS A 46 12.36 -3.55 1.45
N ARG A 47 12.35 -4.33 2.53
CA ARG A 47 13.55 -4.50 3.38
C ARG A 47 14.53 -5.50 2.80
N ARG A 48 14.09 -6.68 2.31
CA ARG A 48 15.01 -7.72 1.80
C ARG A 48 15.45 -7.49 0.38
N LEU A 49 14.57 -7.04 -0.51
CA LEU A 49 14.90 -6.76 -1.92
C LEU A 49 15.31 -5.30 -2.17
N GLY A 50 15.15 -4.40 -1.20
CA GLY A 50 15.49 -2.98 -1.36
C GLY A 50 14.55 -2.21 -2.30
N MET A 51 13.34 -2.72 -2.54
CA MET A 51 12.39 -2.10 -3.45
C MET A 51 11.83 -0.80 -2.86
N PRO A 52 11.80 0.31 -3.61
CA PRO A 52 11.14 1.54 -3.18
C PRO A 52 9.66 1.31 -2.86
N LEU A 53 9.12 2.01 -1.86
CA LEU A 53 7.71 1.84 -1.43
C LEU A 53 6.69 2.11 -2.52
N ASP A 54 6.95 3.07 -3.42
CA ASP A 54 6.13 3.30 -4.62
C ASP A 54 6.03 2.06 -5.52
N ASP A 55 7.13 1.35 -5.67
CA ASP A 55 7.18 0.12 -6.46
C ASP A 55 6.52 -1.04 -5.73
N VAL A 56 6.68 -1.10 -4.40
CA VAL A 56 5.95 -2.07 -3.56
C VAL A 56 4.45 -1.91 -3.76
N ALA A 57 3.93 -0.68 -3.75
CA ALA A 57 2.52 -0.42 -4.01
C ALA A 57 2.09 -0.92 -5.41
N LYS A 58 2.93 -0.71 -6.45
CA LYS A 58 2.68 -1.19 -7.81
C LYS A 58 2.72 -2.73 -7.94
N VAL A 59 3.38 -3.43 -7.02
CA VAL A 59 3.34 -4.89 -6.94
C VAL A 59 2.07 -5.37 -6.25
N ILE A 60 1.80 -4.89 -5.02
CA ILE A 60 0.72 -5.44 -4.19
C ILE A 60 -0.67 -4.94 -4.60
N ALA A 61 -0.76 -3.74 -5.19
CA ALA A 61 -1.98 -3.13 -5.72
C ALA A 61 -1.83 -2.77 -7.19
N ALA A 62 -1.31 -3.68 -8.00
CA ALA A 62 -0.97 -3.43 -9.40
C ALA A 62 -2.12 -2.76 -10.19
N PRO A 63 -1.86 -1.66 -10.92
CA PRO A 63 -2.84 -0.97 -11.74
C PRO A 63 -3.56 -1.90 -12.73
N PHE A 64 -4.79 -1.61 -13.10
CA PHE A 64 -5.52 -2.39 -14.11
C PHE A 64 -4.92 -2.20 -15.51
N TRP A 65 -5.18 -3.15 -16.41
CA TRP A 65 -4.75 -3.05 -17.80
C TRP A 65 -5.25 -1.77 -18.47
N SER A 66 -6.50 -1.41 -18.23
CA SER A 66 -7.11 -0.17 -18.74
C SER A 66 -6.39 1.09 -18.26
N GLU A 67 -5.80 1.09 -17.07
CA GLU A 67 -5.01 2.21 -16.57
C GLU A 67 -3.65 2.29 -17.27
N LEU A 68 -3.03 1.14 -17.57
CA LEU A 68 -1.78 1.08 -18.33
C LEU A 68 -1.96 1.57 -19.78
N GLU A 69 -3.10 1.25 -20.39
CA GLU A 69 -3.45 1.65 -21.74
C GLU A 69 -3.94 3.11 -21.84
N SER A 70 -4.38 3.70 -20.74
CA SER A 70 -4.92 5.08 -20.71
C SER A 70 -3.89 6.18 -20.90
N GLY A 71 -2.59 5.85 -20.92
CA GLY A 71 -1.51 6.83 -20.96
C GLY A 71 -1.21 7.52 -19.61
N ARG A 72 -1.76 6.99 -18.50
CA ARG A 72 -1.51 7.49 -17.14
C ARG A 72 -0.04 7.33 -16.72
N PHE A 73 0.59 6.27 -17.18
CA PHE A 73 1.97 5.94 -16.88
C PHE A 73 2.85 6.20 -18.10
N SER A 74 4.10 6.60 -17.87
CA SER A 74 5.09 6.68 -18.95
C SER A 74 5.36 5.29 -19.53
N PRO A 75 5.89 5.19 -20.78
CA PRO A 75 6.26 3.91 -21.35
C PRO A 75 7.23 3.10 -20.47
N GLU A 76 8.18 3.77 -19.80
CA GLU A 76 9.12 3.14 -18.87
C GLU A 76 8.42 2.59 -17.64
N GLU A 77 7.54 3.36 -17.02
CA GLU A 77 6.75 2.93 -15.86
C GLU A 77 5.82 1.78 -16.24
N THR A 78 5.19 1.84 -17.41
CA THR A 78 4.35 0.75 -17.91
C THR A 78 5.15 -0.53 -18.07
N ALA A 79 6.33 -0.47 -18.71
CA ALA A 79 7.21 -1.63 -18.85
C ALA A 79 7.64 -2.20 -17.48
N LYS A 80 7.95 -1.34 -16.53
CA LYS A 80 8.31 -1.71 -15.15
C LYS A 80 7.14 -2.41 -14.43
N ILE A 81 5.94 -1.87 -14.52
CA ILE A 81 4.74 -2.48 -13.94
C ILE A 81 4.44 -3.84 -14.56
N LEU A 82 4.58 -3.98 -15.88
CA LEU A 82 4.43 -5.25 -16.58
C LEU A 82 5.46 -6.28 -16.11
N HIS A 83 6.71 -5.86 -15.92
CA HIS A 83 7.75 -6.70 -15.35
C HIS A 83 7.37 -7.18 -13.94
N PHE A 84 6.92 -6.28 -13.07
CA PHE A 84 6.45 -6.64 -11.73
C PHE A 84 5.30 -7.63 -11.74
N ARG A 85 4.35 -7.46 -12.64
CA ARG A 85 3.23 -8.40 -12.81
C ARG A 85 3.67 -9.81 -13.19
N ASN A 86 4.72 -9.92 -13.98
CA ASN A 86 5.27 -11.22 -14.39
C ASN A 86 6.07 -11.89 -13.26
N VAL A 87 6.92 -11.11 -12.57
CA VAL A 87 7.84 -11.66 -11.54
C VAL A 87 7.13 -11.87 -10.21
N TYR A 88 6.26 -10.94 -9.81
CA TYR A 88 5.63 -10.91 -8.49
C TYR A 88 4.12 -11.15 -8.52
N SER A 89 3.61 -11.85 -9.53
CA SER A 89 2.17 -12.09 -9.68
C SER A 89 1.50 -12.68 -8.44
N SER A 90 2.18 -13.55 -7.71
CA SER A 90 1.70 -14.17 -6.47
C SER A 90 1.68 -13.23 -5.26
N LEU A 91 2.25 -12.03 -5.38
CA LEU A 91 2.23 -11.00 -4.33
C LEU A 91 1.15 -9.93 -4.58
N LEU A 92 0.43 -10.02 -5.70
CA LEU A 92 -0.74 -9.18 -5.91
C LEU A 92 -1.79 -9.47 -4.83
N ILE A 93 -2.22 -8.43 -4.15
CA ILE A 93 -3.28 -8.52 -3.15
C ILE A 93 -4.61 -8.23 -3.82
N THR A 94 -5.55 -9.17 -3.73
CA THR A 94 -6.91 -9.03 -4.23
C THR A 94 -7.91 -9.00 -3.07
N GLY A 95 -9.00 -8.25 -3.26
CA GLY A 95 -10.00 -7.98 -2.22
C GLY A 95 -9.85 -6.58 -1.61
N PRO A 96 -10.82 -6.19 -0.77
CA PRO A 96 -10.82 -4.88 -0.14
C PRO A 96 -9.78 -4.80 0.97
N PHE A 97 -8.89 -3.80 0.92
CA PHE A 97 -7.99 -3.49 2.01
C PHE A 97 -7.67 -1.98 2.10
N SER A 98 -7.34 -1.56 3.29
CA SER A 98 -6.74 -0.26 3.58
C SER A 98 -5.72 -0.46 4.69
N ILE A 99 -4.50 -0.04 4.47
CA ILE A 99 -3.38 -0.22 5.39
C ILE A 99 -2.67 1.09 5.67
N ILE A 100 -2.12 1.21 6.87
CA ILE A 100 -1.13 2.21 7.23
C ILE A 100 0.08 1.44 7.75
N LEU A 101 1.20 1.60 7.06
CA LEU A 101 2.47 0.99 7.35
C LEU A 101 3.40 2.05 7.94
N GLY A 102 3.98 1.77 9.12
CA GLY A 102 5.06 2.55 9.68
C GLY A 102 6.42 1.97 9.32
N PHE A 103 7.38 2.84 9.09
CA PHE A 103 8.78 2.48 8.89
C PHE A 103 9.68 3.52 9.60
N ASN A 104 11.01 3.30 9.63
CA ASN A 104 11.93 4.06 10.49
C ASN A 104 11.77 5.57 10.49
N ASN A 105 11.47 6.15 9.33
CA ASN A 105 11.41 7.61 9.16
C ASN A 105 10.14 8.06 8.45
N GLY A 106 9.06 7.30 8.52
CA GLY A 106 7.82 7.71 7.88
C GLY A 106 6.70 6.71 7.92
N ILE A 107 5.68 7.00 7.15
CA ILE A 107 4.51 6.14 6.96
C ILE A 107 4.20 5.98 5.47
N MET A 108 3.59 4.85 5.13
CA MET A 108 2.91 4.65 3.85
C MET A 108 1.46 4.26 4.12
N ALA A 109 0.53 4.95 3.49
CA ALA A 109 -0.86 4.54 3.48
C ALA A 109 -1.26 4.08 2.08
N LEU A 110 -2.00 2.99 1.99
CA LEU A 110 -2.40 2.39 0.72
C LEU A 110 -3.74 1.70 0.85
N ASN A 111 -4.61 1.89 -0.12
CA ASN A 111 -5.85 1.14 -0.26
C ASN A 111 -5.81 0.20 -1.48
N ASP A 112 -6.77 -0.70 -1.53
CA ASP A 112 -6.92 -1.63 -2.64
C ASP A 112 -7.12 -0.91 -3.98
N ARG A 113 -6.71 -1.57 -5.07
CA ARG A 113 -6.75 -1.01 -6.44
C ARG A 113 -8.15 -0.69 -6.95
N LEU A 114 -9.21 -1.32 -6.40
CA LEU A 114 -10.61 -1.01 -6.70
C LEU A 114 -11.17 0.11 -5.85
N LYS A 115 -10.43 0.53 -4.82
CA LYS A 115 -10.86 1.51 -3.83
C LYS A 115 -12.17 1.11 -3.14
N LEU A 116 -12.28 -0.16 -2.79
CA LEU A 116 -13.43 -0.70 -2.05
C LEU A 116 -13.46 -0.20 -0.60
N ARG A 117 -12.28 0.17 -0.07
CA ARG A 117 -12.14 0.85 1.22
C ARG A 117 -11.77 2.31 1.01
N SER A 118 -12.47 3.18 1.73
CA SER A 118 -12.21 4.61 1.68
C SER A 118 -10.88 4.96 2.34
N MET A 119 -10.22 5.96 1.78
CA MET A 119 -9.05 6.60 2.35
C MET A 119 -9.05 8.06 1.95
N VAL A 120 -8.81 8.91 2.92
CA VAL A 120 -8.70 10.36 2.77
C VAL A 120 -7.40 10.81 3.40
N ALA A 121 -6.71 11.71 2.74
CA ALA A 121 -5.53 12.38 3.28
C ALA A 121 -5.75 13.89 3.32
N ALA A 122 -5.07 14.54 4.24
CA ALA A 122 -5.04 15.99 4.33
C ALA A 122 -3.66 16.47 4.77
N GLU A 123 -3.36 17.72 4.43
CA GLU A 123 -2.14 18.40 4.81
C GLU A 123 -2.49 19.69 5.55
N LYS A 124 -1.69 20.00 6.57
CA LYS A 124 -1.67 21.31 7.25
C LYS A 124 -0.24 21.62 7.67
N GLY A 125 0.37 22.61 7.02
CA GLY A 125 1.80 22.89 7.21
C GLY A 125 2.63 21.63 6.97
N ASP A 126 3.43 21.24 7.95
CA ASP A 126 4.30 20.06 7.89
C ASP A 126 3.62 18.75 8.37
N THR A 127 2.31 18.80 8.62
CA THR A 127 1.57 17.65 9.14
C THR A 127 0.69 17.04 8.08
N VAL A 128 0.78 15.70 7.94
CA VAL A 128 -0.08 14.92 7.07
C VAL A 128 -1.01 14.05 7.92
N TYR A 129 -2.28 14.08 7.58
CA TYR A 129 -3.33 13.28 8.20
C TYR A 129 -3.80 12.22 7.21
N VAL A 130 -4.02 11.01 7.69
CA VAL A 130 -4.62 9.91 6.91
C VAL A 130 -5.73 9.28 7.73
N SER A 131 -6.89 9.12 7.13
CA SER A 131 -8.05 8.48 7.76
C SER A 131 -8.90 7.75 6.73
N SER A 132 -9.84 6.92 7.20
CA SER A 132 -10.90 6.36 6.36
C SER A 132 -11.98 7.38 6.01
N GLU A 133 -12.14 8.45 6.83
CA GLU A 133 -13.19 9.45 6.69
C GLU A 133 -12.68 10.87 6.92
N GLU A 134 -13.18 11.80 6.13
CA GLU A 134 -12.84 13.23 6.23
C GLU A 134 -13.25 13.84 7.58
N CYS A 135 -14.42 13.45 8.10
CA CYS A 135 -14.92 13.98 9.37
C CYS A 135 -13.94 13.76 10.53
N SER A 136 -13.22 12.64 10.54
CA SER A 136 -12.20 12.34 11.56
C SER A 136 -11.04 13.34 11.48
N ILE A 137 -10.61 13.68 10.27
CA ILE A 137 -9.53 14.66 10.06
C ILE A 137 -10.00 16.04 10.50
N ARG A 138 -11.19 16.47 10.07
CA ARG A 138 -11.72 17.79 10.41
C ARG A 138 -12.04 17.97 11.88
N THR A 139 -12.30 16.89 12.60
CA THR A 139 -12.45 16.95 14.06
C THR A 139 -11.12 17.29 14.74
N MET A 140 -10.00 16.78 14.22
CA MET A 140 -8.67 17.06 14.76
C MET A 140 -8.08 18.37 14.23
N SER A 141 -8.32 18.67 12.96
CA SER A 141 -7.80 19.85 12.26
C SER A 141 -8.88 20.39 11.32
N PRO A 142 -9.74 21.33 11.80
CA PRO A 142 -10.82 21.90 10.99
C PRO A 142 -10.33 22.64 9.75
N ASP A 143 -9.18 23.33 9.87
CA ASP A 143 -8.61 24.23 8.86
C ASP A 143 -7.41 23.56 8.17
N VAL A 144 -7.63 22.48 7.43
CA VAL A 144 -6.58 21.84 6.61
C VAL A 144 -6.31 22.65 5.35
N ASP A 145 -5.04 22.69 4.92
CA ASP A 145 -4.63 23.42 3.72
C ASP A 145 -5.08 22.68 2.45
N ARG A 146 -5.05 21.35 2.49
CA ARG A 146 -5.47 20.47 1.40
C ARG A 146 -6.09 19.22 1.94
N ILE A 147 -7.12 18.72 1.24
CA ILE A 147 -7.71 17.41 1.48
C ILE A 147 -7.94 16.71 0.14
N TRP A 148 -7.63 15.42 0.08
CA TRP A 148 -7.84 14.62 -1.14
C TRP A 148 -8.08 13.16 -0.80
N SER A 149 -8.62 12.46 -1.77
CA SER A 149 -8.80 11.02 -1.70
C SER A 149 -7.93 10.36 -2.77
N PRO A 150 -6.90 9.57 -2.38
CA PRO A 150 -6.01 8.92 -3.34
C PRO A 150 -6.80 7.97 -4.24
N ARG A 151 -6.28 7.68 -5.41
CA ARG A 151 -6.85 6.65 -6.29
C ARG A 151 -6.60 5.27 -5.69
N GLY A 152 -7.35 4.27 -6.16
CA GLY A 152 -7.10 2.88 -5.78
C GLY A 152 -5.67 2.47 -6.15
N GLY A 153 -4.95 1.87 -5.21
CA GLY A 153 -3.55 1.47 -5.39
C GLY A 153 -2.53 2.61 -5.44
N GLU A 154 -2.95 3.87 -5.22
CA GLU A 154 -2.05 5.02 -5.15
C GLU A 154 -1.56 5.19 -3.70
N PRO A 155 -0.25 5.04 -3.44
CA PRO A 155 0.29 5.17 -2.10
C PRO A 155 0.40 6.64 -1.67
N ILE A 156 0.17 6.89 -0.38
CA ILE A 156 0.56 8.12 0.30
C ILE A 156 1.80 7.78 1.10
N ILE A 157 2.94 8.34 0.75
CA ILE A 157 4.21 8.13 1.42
C ILE A 157 4.66 9.45 2.04
N VAL A 158 4.87 9.42 3.35
CA VAL A 158 5.31 10.57 4.12
C VAL A 158 6.57 10.19 4.87
N THR A 159 7.62 10.96 4.69
CA THR A 159 8.90 10.79 5.38
C THR A 159 9.15 11.98 6.29
N LEU A 160 9.72 11.70 7.46
CA LEU A 160 10.23 12.75 8.34
C LEU A 160 11.57 13.24 7.76
N ASP A 161 11.66 14.55 7.55
CA ASP A 161 12.95 15.17 7.24
C ASP A 161 13.87 15.04 8.47
N LYS A 162 15.14 14.70 8.21
CA LYS A 162 16.16 14.57 9.25
C LYS A 162 16.77 15.94 9.54
#